data_0ca0952630d84249d3cc28bd585fa5c9
#
_entry.id   0ca0952630d84249d3cc28bd585fa5c9
#
_cell.length_a   1.000
_cell.length_b   1.000
_cell.length_c   1.000
_cell.angle_alpha   90.00
_cell.angle_beta   90.00
_cell.angle_gamma   90.00
#
_symmetry.space_group_name_H-M   'P 1'
#
loop_
_entity.id
_entity.type
_entity.pdbx_description
1 polymer ?
#
loop_
_entity_poly.entity_id
_entity_poly.type
_entity_poly.pdbx_seq_one_letter_code
_entity_poly.pdbx_strand_id
1 'polypeptide(L)'
;AENGLRLMRTVFIQLNSASAMPPEARRILLQAVTRLTGTYPGFFADPGLLEQPESELLAVTVDRERSGSIGGCIHALLASAEETKELLSADTQRTINDIRDHTEQLERTLAGALFSAPEEALDPLVSSLLSFAGIVHESMIRGLGWRFIDMGRRLERAIQTINLARAILIEQLEEGDEAVVLESLLLTIEALISYRRRYRASLNVRDVLELALIDTTNPRSILYQLERLQQHIAELPGSVSRQLELEGEQRHLLEAVSRIRLSELAELAAPDPSSHTRGELDQLFSRVNHLLRETSDQLTARFFEHARGGQQLVRQNRGFE
;
A
#
# COMPACT_ATOMS: atom_id res chain seq x y z
N ALA A 1 4.34 -0.41 -4.99
CA ALA A 1 4.51 -1.53 -5.92
C ALA A 1 4.10 -2.88 -5.31
N GLU A 2 4.68 -3.35 -4.17
CA GLU A 2 4.43 -4.69 -3.60
C GLU A 2 2.94 -5.02 -3.43
N ASN A 3 2.15 -4.17 -2.76
CA ASN A 3 0.73 -4.42 -2.57
C ASN A 3 -0.06 -4.42 -3.88
N GLY A 4 0.32 -3.57 -4.85
CA GLY A 4 -0.27 -3.56 -6.17
C GLY A 4 -0.03 -4.89 -6.91
N LEU A 5 1.21 -5.40 -6.91
CA LEU A 5 1.54 -6.69 -7.52
C LEU A 5 0.77 -7.84 -6.87
N ARG A 6 0.62 -7.82 -5.53
CA ARG A 6 -0.15 -8.85 -4.81
C ARG A 6 -1.63 -8.81 -5.17
N LEU A 7 -2.21 -7.61 -5.27
CA LEU A 7 -3.59 -7.47 -5.72
C LEU A 7 -3.74 -7.97 -7.17
N MET A 8 -2.82 -7.58 -8.07
CA MET A 8 -2.83 -8.06 -9.45
C MET A 8 -2.76 -9.60 -9.52
N ARG A 9 -1.85 -10.21 -8.76
CA ARG A 9 -1.76 -11.67 -8.66
C ARG A 9 -3.07 -12.29 -8.19
N THR A 10 -3.69 -11.73 -7.14
CA THR A 10 -4.99 -12.19 -6.64
C THR A 10 -6.09 -12.06 -7.70
N VAL A 11 -6.15 -10.92 -8.39
CA VAL A 11 -7.13 -10.69 -9.47
C VAL A 11 -6.94 -11.71 -10.61
N PHE A 12 -5.71 -11.97 -11.04
CA PHE A 12 -5.44 -12.96 -12.09
C PHE A 12 -5.83 -14.38 -11.64
N ILE A 13 -5.50 -14.79 -10.42
CA ILE A 13 -5.94 -16.08 -9.87
C ILE A 13 -7.46 -16.20 -9.91
N GLN A 14 -8.18 -15.16 -9.50
CA GLN A 14 -9.65 -15.17 -9.48
C GLN A 14 -10.25 -15.17 -10.89
N LEU A 15 -9.67 -14.43 -11.84
CA LEU A 15 -10.12 -14.42 -13.24
C LEU A 15 -9.87 -15.75 -13.96
N ASN A 16 -8.78 -16.46 -13.62
CA ASN A 16 -8.38 -17.71 -14.21
C ASN A 16 -8.93 -18.95 -13.49
N SER A 17 -9.72 -18.75 -12.41
CA SER A 17 -10.28 -19.86 -11.66
C SER A 17 -11.27 -20.68 -12.51
N ALA A 18 -11.36 -22.00 -12.25
CA ALA A 18 -12.24 -22.91 -12.99
C ALA A 18 -13.74 -22.60 -12.84
N SER A 19 -14.12 -21.92 -11.77
CA SER A 19 -15.49 -21.39 -11.58
C SER A 19 -15.48 -19.90 -11.96
N ALA A 20 -16.43 -19.51 -12.81
CA ALA A 20 -16.57 -18.10 -13.19
C ALA A 20 -16.76 -17.23 -11.95
N MET A 21 -15.97 -16.17 -11.82
CA MET A 21 -16.10 -15.21 -10.74
C MET A 21 -17.49 -14.54 -10.82
N PRO A 22 -18.22 -14.43 -9.70
CA PRO A 22 -19.50 -13.72 -9.68
C PRO A 22 -19.35 -12.28 -10.18
N PRO A 23 -20.35 -11.73 -10.90
CA PRO A 23 -20.23 -10.43 -11.55
C PRO A 23 -19.93 -9.26 -10.59
N GLU A 24 -20.58 -9.22 -9.42
CA GLU A 24 -20.36 -8.16 -8.45
C GLU A 24 -19.00 -8.28 -7.77
N ALA A 25 -18.56 -9.48 -7.42
CA ALA A 25 -17.19 -9.70 -6.93
C ALA A 25 -16.16 -9.26 -7.96
N ARG A 26 -16.37 -9.58 -9.26
CA ARG A 26 -15.52 -9.15 -10.35
C ARG A 26 -15.44 -7.62 -10.45
N ARG A 27 -16.60 -6.95 -10.42
CA ARG A 27 -16.68 -5.48 -10.43
C ARG A 27 -15.87 -4.87 -9.28
N ILE A 28 -16.13 -5.32 -8.05
CA ILE A 28 -15.44 -4.82 -6.85
C ILE A 28 -13.93 -5.02 -6.94
N LEU A 29 -13.46 -6.19 -7.33
CA LEU A 29 -12.02 -6.49 -7.38
C LEU A 29 -11.30 -5.68 -8.47
N LEU A 30 -11.90 -5.54 -9.67
CA LEU A 30 -11.32 -4.72 -10.73
C LEU A 30 -11.30 -3.23 -10.34
N GLN A 31 -12.37 -2.71 -9.77
CA GLN A 31 -12.40 -1.34 -9.25
C GLN A 31 -11.42 -1.13 -8.08
N ALA A 32 -11.16 -2.16 -7.27
CA ALA A 32 -10.15 -2.11 -6.23
C ALA A 32 -8.73 -1.91 -6.78
N VAL A 33 -8.43 -2.44 -7.98
CA VAL A 33 -7.16 -2.16 -8.67
C VAL A 33 -7.01 -0.66 -8.91
N THR A 34 -8.00 0.00 -9.50
CA THR A 34 -7.97 1.44 -9.74
C THR A 34 -7.85 2.24 -8.45
N ARG A 35 -8.62 1.89 -7.42
CA ARG A 35 -8.59 2.60 -6.12
C ARG A 35 -7.25 2.44 -5.40
N LEU A 36 -6.66 1.23 -5.42
CA LEU A 36 -5.38 0.97 -4.79
C LEU A 36 -4.24 1.72 -5.47
N THR A 37 -4.21 1.69 -6.80
CA THR A 37 -3.14 2.26 -7.62
C THR A 37 -3.32 3.76 -7.87
N GLY A 38 -4.54 4.26 -7.76
CA GLY A 38 -4.88 5.65 -8.11
C GLY A 38 -4.91 5.90 -9.62
N THR A 39 -4.98 4.86 -10.44
CA THR A 39 -4.97 4.95 -11.92
C THR A 39 -6.33 5.34 -12.51
N TYR A 40 -6.98 6.32 -11.92
CA TYR A 40 -8.26 6.81 -12.39
C TYR A 40 -8.20 7.35 -13.83
N PRO A 41 -9.31 7.21 -14.65
CA PRO A 41 -10.60 6.63 -14.26
C PRO A 41 -10.63 5.10 -14.25
N GLY A 42 -9.67 4.41 -14.91
CA GLY A 42 -9.51 2.96 -14.89
C GLY A 42 -10.82 2.20 -15.03
N PHE A 43 -11.06 1.24 -14.17
CA PHE A 43 -12.26 0.40 -14.19
C PHE A 43 -13.57 1.13 -13.78
N PHE A 44 -13.53 2.44 -13.60
CA PHE A 44 -14.75 3.28 -13.44
C PHE A 44 -15.17 3.98 -14.74
N ALA A 45 -14.34 3.95 -15.79
CA ALA A 45 -14.60 4.69 -17.03
C ALA A 45 -15.65 4.03 -17.91
N ASP A 46 -15.52 2.70 -18.12
CA ASP A 46 -16.28 1.94 -19.08
C ASP A 46 -16.67 0.57 -18.53
N PRO A 47 -17.98 0.22 -18.51
CA PRO A 47 -18.44 -1.11 -18.14
C PRO A 47 -17.81 -2.23 -18.99
N GLY A 48 -17.44 -1.97 -20.24
CA GLY A 48 -16.75 -2.93 -21.12
C GLY A 48 -15.40 -3.39 -20.59
N LEU A 49 -14.71 -2.54 -19.80
CA LEU A 49 -13.47 -2.94 -19.14
C LEU A 49 -13.67 -3.97 -18.02
N LEU A 50 -14.88 -4.06 -17.47
CA LEU A 50 -15.20 -5.11 -16.49
C LEU A 50 -15.38 -6.48 -17.18
N GLU A 51 -15.80 -6.49 -18.43
CA GLU A 51 -15.95 -7.72 -19.22
C GLU A 51 -14.61 -8.15 -19.84
N GLN A 52 -13.82 -7.19 -20.33
CA GLN A 52 -12.52 -7.41 -20.97
C GLN A 52 -11.43 -6.59 -20.26
N PRO A 53 -10.99 -7.02 -19.05
CA PRO A 53 -10.11 -6.23 -18.18
C PRO A 53 -8.64 -6.26 -18.61
N GLU A 54 -8.26 -7.11 -19.56
CA GLU A 54 -6.89 -7.49 -19.86
C GLU A 54 -6.02 -6.28 -20.23
N SER A 55 -6.51 -5.41 -21.08
CA SER A 55 -5.77 -4.24 -21.55
C SER A 55 -5.50 -3.24 -20.42
N GLU A 56 -6.48 -3.02 -19.54
CA GLU A 56 -6.34 -2.11 -18.41
C GLU A 56 -5.45 -2.73 -17.32
N LEU A 57 -5.60 -4.02 -17.00
CA LEU A 57 -4.72 -4.73 -16.08
C LEU A 57 -3.27 -4.70 -16.56
N LEU A 58 -3.04 -4.88 -17.86
CA LEU A 58 -1.71 -4.78 -18.45
C LEU A 58 -1.14 -3.36 -18.28
N ALA A 59 -1.90 -2.33 -18.66
CA ALA A 59 -1.47 -0.94 -18.54
C ALA A 59 -1.13 -0.56 -17.09
N VAL A 60 -1.97 -0.95 -16.11
CA VAL A 60 -1.69 -0.72 -14.69
C VAL A 60 -0.42 -1.45 -14.23
N THR A 61 -0.12 -2.61 -14.81
CA THR A 61 1.05 -3.41 -14.39
C THR A 61 2.36 -2.89 -14.94
N VAL A 62 2.43 -2.53 -16.23
CA VAL A 62 3.71 -2.29 -16.91
C VAL A 62 3.94 -0.87 -17.41
N ASP A 63 2.91 -0.04 -17.55
CA ASP A 63 3.08 1.31 -18.09
C ASP A 63 3.89 2.18 -17.11
N ARG A 64 5.11 2.55 -17.52
CA ARG A 64 6.05 3.32 -16.72
C ARG A 64 5.68 4.81 -16.59
N GLU A 65 4.94 5.34 -17.57
CA GLU A 65 4.59 6.77 -17.62
C GLU A 65 3.25 7.07 -16.93
N ARG A 66 2.41 6.05 -16.76
CA ARG A 66 1.12 6.20 -16.13
C ARG A 66 1.26 6.42 -14.62
N SER A 67 0.83 7.58 -14.15
CA SER A 67 0.83 7.89 -12.71
C SER A 67 0.03 6.84 -11.92
N GLY A 68 0.64 6.33 -10.84
CA GLY A 68 0.02 5.32 -9.97
C GLY A 68 0.17 3.88 -10.46
N SER A 69 0.58 3.64 -11.70
CA SER A 69 0.85 2.29 -12.20
C SER A 69 1.96 1.60 -11.38
N ILE A 70 1.97 0.28 -11.41
CA ILE A 70 3.01 -0.51 -10.73
C ILE A 70 4.35 -0.29 -11.42
N GLY A 71 4.38 -0.28 -12.77
CA GLY A 71 5.56 0.02 -13.57
C GLY A 71 6.15 1.39 -13.26
N GLY A 72 5.32 2.43 -13.16
CA GLY A 72 5.73 3.79 -12.77
C GLY A 72 6.29 3.85 -11.35
N CYS A 73 5.65 3.17 -10.38
CA CYS A 73 6.16 3.08 -9.01
C CYS A 73 7.53 2.38 -8.91
N ILE A 74 7.75 1.31 -9.70
CA ILE A 74 9.03 0.61 -9.73
C ILE A 74 10.09 1.47 -10.41
N HIS A 75 9.74 2.14 -11.51
CA HIS A 75 10.65 3.06 -12.18
C HIS A 75 11.12 4.19 -11.24
N ALA A 76 10.21 4.78 -10.48
CA ALA A 76 10.54 5.80 -9.47
C ALA A 76 11.45 5.24 -8.36
N LEU A 77 11.20 4.00 -7.90
CA LEU A 77 12.08 3.33 -6.92
C LEU A 77 13.49 3.13 -7.49
N LEU A 78 13.62 2.66 -8.72
CA LEU A 78 14.92 2.44 -9.38
C LEU A 78 15.68 3.77 -9.60
N ALA A 79 14.99 4.84 -9.98
CA ALA A 79 15.57 6.17 -10.12
C ALA A 79 16.10 6.70 -8.78
N SER A 80 15.30 6.61 -7.71
CA SER A 80 15.72 7.01 -6.36
C SER A 80 16.90 6.19 -5.84
N ALA A 81 16.93 4.90 -6.14
CA ALA A 81 18.05 4.02 -5.77
C ALA A 81 19.35 4.39 -6.49
N GLU A 82 19.29 4.78 -7.76
CA GLU A 82 20.48 5.23 -8.51
C GLU A 82 21.04 6.54 -7.94
N GLU A 83 20.18 7.50 -7.57
CA GLU A 83 20.61 8.76 -6.94
C GLU A 83 21.26 8.54 -5.57
N THR A 84 20.92 7.47 -4.86
CA THR A 84 21.44 7.16 -3.52
C THR A 84 22.42 5.98 -3.51
N LYS A 85 22.91 5.56 -4.66
CA LYS A 85 23.71 4.35 -4.87
C LYS A 85 24.92 4.24 -3.96
N GLU A 86 25.60 5.35 -3.71
CA GLU A 86 26.79 5.39 -2.85
C GLU A 86 26.49 5.10 -1.37
N LEU A 87 25.23 5.26 -0.96
CA LEU A 87 24.76 4.98 0.40
C LEU A 87 24.28 3.53 0.59
N LEU A 88 24.18 2.77 -0.50
CA LEU A 88 23.64 1.42 -0.49
C LEU A 88 24.73 0.37 -0.44
N SER A 89 24.51 -0.69 0.37
CA SER A 89 25.42 -1.83 0.42
C SER A 89 25.42 -2.59 -0.91
N ALA A 90 26.49 -3.39 -1.16
CA ALA A 90 26.60 -4.22 -2.36
C ALA A 90 25.40 -5.20 -2.50
N ASP A 91 24.92 -5.75 -1.38
CA ASP A 91 23.76 -6.65 -1.38
C ASP A 91 22.46 -5.91 -1.72
N THR A 92 22.28 -4.70 -1.20
CA THR A 92 21.16 -3.85 -1.56
C THR A 92 21.18 -3.50 -3.05
N GLN A 93 22.36 -3.13 -3.59
CA GLN A 93 22.51 -2.84 -5.03
C GLN A 93 22.22 -4.06 -5.92
N ARG A 94 22.64 -5.26 -5.51
CA ARG A 94 22.30 -6.51 -6.23
C ARG A 94 20.77 -6.71 -6.28
N THR A 95 20.10 -6.58 -5.14
CA THR A 95 18.64 -6.74 -5.09
C THR A 95 17.90 -5.69 -5.93
N ILE A 96 18.42 -4.46 -6.01
CA ILE A 96 17.88 -3.44 -6.91
C ILE A 96 18.05 -3.83 -8.38
N ASN A 97 19.19 -4.43 -8.74
CA ASN A 97 19.37 -4.98 -10.09
C ASN A 97 18.41 -6.15 -10.37
N ASP A 98 18.21 -7.05 -9.39
CA ASP A 98 17.21 -8.12 -9.54
C ASP A 98 15.79 -7.56 -9.75
N ILE A 99 15.42 -6.47 -9.05
CA ILE A 99 14.14 -5.79 -9.29
C ILE A 99 14.07 -5.26 -10.73
N ARG A 100 15.13 -4.65 -11.25
CA ARG A 100 15.20 -4.15 -12.62
C ARG A 100 15.04 -5.28 -13.62
N ASP A 101 15.81 -6.36 -13.49
CA ASP A 101 15.81 -7.51 -14.38
C ASP A 101 14.45 -8.22 -14.39
N HIS A 102 13.84 -8.41 -13.21
CA HIS A 102 12.51 -9.02 -13.12
C HIS A 102 11.41 -8.11 -13.67
N THR A 103 11.56 -6.78 -13.57
CA THR A 103 10.62 -5.83 -14.19
C THR A 103 10.68 -5.93 -15.72
N GLU A 104 11.88 -5.94 -16.29
CA GLU A 104 12.07 -6.11 -17.74
C GLU A 104 11.59 -7.49 -18.24
N GLN A 105 11.79 -8.53 -17.42
CA GLN A 105 11.29 -9.86 -17.74
C GLN A 105 9.75 -9.89 -17.72
N LEU A 106 9.13 -9.28 -16.71
CA LEU A 106 7.67 -9.17 -16.60
C LEU A 106 7.08 -8.45 -17.83
N GLU A 107 7.64 -7.30 -18.20
CA GLU A 107 7.21 -6.56 -19.39
C GLU A 107 7.29 -7.41 -20.67
N ARG A 108 8.39 -8.14 -20.87
CA ARG A 108 8.57 -9.03 -22.03
C ARG A 108 7.57 -10.19 -22.02
N THR A 109 7.32 -10.78 -20.85
CA THR A 109 6.38 -11.90 -20.70
C THR A 109 4.95 -11.46 -21.00
N LEU A 110 4.53 -10.32 -20.48
CA LEU A 110 3.18 -9.80 -20.68
C LEU A 110 2.96 -9.23 -22.09
N ALA A 111 4.02 -8.78 -22.80
CA ALA A 111 3.93 -8.32 -24.18
C ALA A 111 3.78 -9.46 -25.18
N GLY A 112 4.27 -10.68 -24.86
CA GLY A 112 4.38 -11.79 -25.82
C GLY A 112 3.20 -12.76 -25.82
N ALA A 113 2.52 -12.95 -24.74
CA ALA A 113 1.39 -13.89 -24.62
C ALA A 113 0.46 -13.43 -23.50
N LEU A 114 -0.64 -12.80 -23.87
CA LEU A 114 -1.69 -12.45 -22.94
C LEU A 114 -2.15 -13.70 -22.19
N PHE A 115 -1.84 -13.77 -20.88
CA PHE A 115 -2.57 -14.54 -19.87
C PHE A 115 -2.47 -16.06 -19.87
N SER A 116 -1.32 -16.67 -20.18
CA SER A 116 -1.16 -18.11 -19.94
C SER A 116 -0.70 -18.50 -18.53
N ALA A 117 -0.39 -17.60 -17.66
CA ALA A 117 -0.17 -17.70 -16.19
C ALA A 117 0.42 -16.37 -15.70
N PRO A 118 -0.33 -15.27 -15.79
CA PRO A 118 0.19 -13.94 -15.43
C PRO A 118 0.50 -13.82 -13.94
N GLU A 119 -0.19 -14.58 -13.09
CA GLU A 119 0.07 -14.67 -11.67
C GLU A 119 1.49 -15.17 -11.35
N GLU A 120 1.97 -16.19 -12.07
CA GLU A 120 3.33 -16.72 -11.90
C GLU A 120 4.40 -15.74 -12.39
N ALA A 121 4.10 -14.96 -13.43
CA ALA A 121 5.01 -13.94 -13.94
C ALA A 121 5.29 -12.81 -12.95
N LEU A 122 4.38 -12.56 -12.00
CA LEU A 122 4.53 -11.53 -10.97
C LEU A 122 5.40 -11.97 -9.78
N ASP A 123 5.51 -13.28 -9.52
CA ASP A 123 6.16 -13.81 -8.31
C ASP A 123 7.65 -13.45 -8.16
N PRO A 124 8.49 -13.47 -9.21
CA PRO A 124 9.88 -13.06 -9.10
C PRO A 124 10.04 -11.62 -8.60
N LEU A 125 9.23 -10.71 -9.15
CA LEU A 125 9.26 -9.30 -8.78
C LEU A 125 8.75 -9.06 -7.36
N VAL A 126 7.68 -9.73 -6.94
CA VAL A 126 7.20 -9.70 -5.54
C VAL A 126 8.31 -10.19 -4.60
N SER A 127 9.00 -11.28 -4.95
CA SER A 127 10.09 -11.84 -4.14
C SER A 127 11.28 -10.89 -4.02
N SER A 128 11.67 -10.21 -5.10
CA SER A 128 12.74 -9.21 -5.09
C SER A 128 12.40 -8.00 -4.23
N LEU A 129 11.15 -7.51 -4.27
CA LEU A 129 10.69 -6.41 -3.41
C LEU A 129 10.67 -6.81 -1.93
N LEU A 130 10.33 -8.05 -1.61
CA LEU A 130 10.42 -8.58 -0.24
C LEU A 130 11.87 -8.73 0.21
N SER A 131 12.76 -9.23 -0.66
CA SER A 131 14.19 -9.33 -0.40
C SER A 131 14.81 -7.96 -0.12
N PHE A 132 14.45 -6.96 -0.94
CA PHE A 132 14.87 -5.57 -0.69
C PHE A 132 14.43 -5.08 0.69
N ALA A 133 13.15 -5.28 1.05
CA ALA A 133 12.64 -4.89 2.35
C ALA A 133 13.35 -5.63 3.51
N GLY A 134 13.69 -6.90 3.32
CA GLY A 134 14.44 -7.73 4.27
C GLY A 134 15.86 -7.22 4.45
N ILE A 135 16.61 -6.99 3.37
CA ILE A 135 17.99 -6.49 3.41
C ILE A 135 18.04 -5.11 4.06
N VAL A 136 17.15 -4.18 3.70
CA VAL A 136 17.06 -2.87 4.35
C VAL A 136 16.82 -3.03 5.86
N HIS A 137 15.97 -3.96 6.25
CA HIS A 137 15.68 -4.22 7.66
C HIS A 137 16.87 -4.85 8.39
N GLU A 138 17.61 -5.79 7.79
CA GLU A 138 18.67 -6.54 8.46
C GLU A 138 20.04 -5.84 8.39
N SER A 139 20.34 -5.11 7.32
CA SER A 139 21.70 -4.65 7.02
C SER A 139 21.91 -3.14 7.22
N MET A 140 20.88 -2.30 7.17
CA MET A 140 21.06 -0.86 7.34
C MET A 140 21.24 -0.46 8.81
N ILE A 141 22.21 0.43 9.05
CA ILE A 141 22.38 1.08 10.36
C ILE A 141 21.11 1.87 10.70
N ARG A 142 20.63 1.75 11.94
CA ARG A 142 19.38 2.37 12.45
C ARG A 142 19.49 3.90 12.62
N GLY A 143 20.05 4.58 11.61
CA GLY A 143 20.13 6.05 11.52
C GLY A 143 18.88 6.66 10.88
N LEU A 144 18.95 7.97 10.59
CA LEU A 144 17.84 8.72 10.00
C LEU A 144 17.42 8.20 8.62
N GLY A 145 18.35 7.84 7.75
CA GLY A 145 18.05 7.32 6.42
C GLY A 145 17.22 6.03 6.48
N TRP A 146 17.66 5.06 7.31
CA TRP A 146 16.86 3.84 7.54
C TRP A 146 15.47 4.17 8.07
N ARG A 147 15.38 5.10 9.01
CA ARG A 147 14.13 5.49 9.66
C ARG A 147 13.14 6.07 8.65
N PHE A 148 13.58 6.96 7.77
CA PHE A 148 12.73 7.53 6.72
C PHE A 148 12.28 6.48 5.70
N ILE A 149 13.14 5.54 5.31
CA ILE A 149 12.76 4.42 4.43
C ILE A 149 11.68 3.55 5.08
N ASP A 150 11.85 3.19 6.37
CA ASP A 150 10.85 2.35 7.04
C ASP A 150 9.54 3.11 7.30
N MET A 151 9.60 4.39 7.69
CA MET A 151 8.41 5.25 7.83
C MET A 151 7.62 5.37 6.53
N GLY A 152 8.28 5.65 5.41
CA GLY A 152 7.63 5.73 4.10
C GLY A 152 6.96 4.40 3.73
N ARG A 153 7.65 3.28 3.94
CA ARG A 153 7.10 1.94 3.71
C ARG A 153 5.88 1.64 4.59
N ARG A 154 5.91 2.03 5.89
CA ARG A 154 4.79 1.84 6.82
C ARG A 154 3.59 2.67 6.43
N LEU A 155 3.82 3.93 6.15
CA LEU A 155 2.80 4.89 5.75
C LEU A 155 2.09 4.42 4.47
N GLU A 156 2.87 4.10 3.44
CA GLU A 156 2.34 3.64 2.17
C GLU A 156 1.56 2.32 2.31
N ARG A 157 2.08 1.37 3.09
CA ARG A 157 1.36 0.11 3.34
C ARG A 157 0.05 0.32 4.06
N ALA A 158 0.00 1.20 5.07
CA ALA A 158 -1.25 1.54 5.77
C ALA A 158 -2.27 2.15 4.81
N ILE A 159 -1.87 3.17 4.03
CA ILE A 159 -2.73 3.84 3.04
C ILE A 159 -3.27 2.84 2.01
N GLN A 160 -2.42 1.99 1.45
CA GLN A 160 -2.83 1.00 0.46
C GLN A 160 -3.75 -0.08 1.05
N THR A 161 -3.49 -0.52 2.29
CA THR A 161 -4.39 -1.48 2.97
C THR A 161 -5.75 -0.84 3.25
N ILE A 162 -5.79 0.43 3.67
CA ILE A 162 -7.05 1.19 3.83
C ILE A 162 -7.79 1.30 2.51
N ASN A 163 -7.11 1.69 1.43
CA ASN A 163 -7.74 1.85 0.12
C ASN A 163 -8.31 0.54 -0.42
N LEU A 164 -7.59 -0.57 -0.23
CA LEU A 164 -8.03 -1.90 -0.60
C LEU A 164 -9.24 -2.35 0.23
N ALA A 165 -9.14 -2.25 1.56
CA ALA A 165 -10.21 -2.62 2.46
C ALA A 165 -11.48 -1.77 2.21
N ARG A 166 -11.30 -0.47 1.98
CA ARG A 166 -12.39 0.44 1.61
C ARG A 166 -13.04 0.08 0.28
N ALA A 167 -12.25 -0.34 -0.71
CA ALA A 167 -12.78 -0.78 -2.01
C ALA A 167 -13.65 -2.04 -1.88
N ILE A 168 -13.28 -2.95 -0.99
CA ILE A 168 -13.85 -4.29 -0.87
C ILE A 168 -14.97 -4.36 0.17
N LEU A 169 -14.83 -3.64 1.30
CA LEU A 169 -15.66 -3.89 2.48
C LEU A 169 -16.84 -2.93 2.64
N ILE A 170 -16.93 -1.82 1.86
CA ILE A 170 -17.97 -0.82 2.11
C ILE A 170 -19.33 -1.27 1.61
N GLU A 171 -19.42 -1.83 0.42
CA GLU A 171 -20.68 -2.35 -0.12
C GLU A 171 -20.99 -3.71 0.53
N GLN A 172 -22.23 -3.91 0.94
CA GLN A 172 -22.74 -5.22 1.33
C GLN A 172 -23.06 -6.01 0.07
N LEU A 173 -22.49 -7.19 -0.06
CA LEU A 173 -22.73 -8.10 -1.17
C LEU A 173 -23.58 -9.31 -0.71
N GLU A 174 -24.07 -10.08 -1.67
CA GLU A 174 -24.62 -11.40 -1.37
C GLU A 174 -23.53 -12.33 -0.86
N GLU A 175 -23.88 -13.33 -0.05
CA GLU A 175 -22.94 -14.19 0.68
C GLU A 175 -21.87 -14.81 -0.22
N GLY A 176 -22.24 -15.25 -1.42
CA GLY A 176 -21.30 -15.84 -2.38
C GLY A 176 -20.27 -14.83 -2.92
N ASP A 177 -20.73 -13.64 -3.28
CA ASP A 177 -19.87 -12.54 -3.75
C ASP A 177 -18.98 -12.01 -2.60
N GLU A 178 -19.57 -11.84 -1.43
CA GLU A 178 -18.83 -11.34 -0.26
C GLU A 178 -17.69 -12.28 0.12
N ALA A 179 -17.91 -13.60 0.09
CA ALA A 179 -16.87 -14.59 0.38
C ALA A 179 -15.67 -14.47 -0.58
N VAL A 180 -15.89 -14.27 -1.88
CA VAL A 180 -14.84 -14.12 -2.89
C VAL A 180 -14.01 -12.87 -2.66
N VAL A 181 -14.66 -11.74 -2.38
CA VAL A 181 -13.93 -10.47 -2.17
C VAL A 181 -13.19 -10.46 -0.84
N LEU A 182 -13.74 -11.06 0.23
CA LEU A 182 -13.08 -11.23 1.52
C LEU A 182 -11.84 -12.13 1.42
N GLU A 183 -11.95 -13.26 0.71
CA GLU A 183 -10.80 -14.13 0.45
C GLU A 183 -9.73 -13.39 -0.33
N SER A 184 -10.11 -12.63 -1.34
CA SER A 184 -9.19 -11.83 -2.16
C SER A 184 -8.47 -10.75 -1.36
N LEU A 185 -9.16 -10.08 -0.43
CA LEU A 185 -8.53 -9.15 0.51
C LEU A 185 -7.49 -9.87 1.37
N LEU A 186 -7.87 -10.99 2.00
CA LEU A 186 -6.99 -11.76 2.88
C LEU A 186 -5.78 -12.36 2.14
N LEU A 187 -5.94 -12.79 0.88
CA LEU A 187 -4.84 -13.22 0.02
C LEU A 187 -3.88 -12.07 -0.26
N THR A 188 -4.39 -10.90 -0.62
CA THR A 188 -3.59 -9.74 -0.96
C THR A 188 -2.75 -9.26 0.23
N ILE A 189 -3.32 -9.25 1.43
CA ILE A 189 -2.62 -8.88 2.67
C ILE A 189 -1.92 -10.06 3.36
N GLU A 190 -1.86 -11.23 2.73
CA GLU A 190 -1.24 -12.47 3.27
C GLU A 190 -1.78 -12.92 4.64
N ALA A 191 -3.05 -12.67 4.89
CA ALA A 191 -3.69 -13.01 6.16
C ALA A 191 -4.62 -14.24 6.08
N LEU A 192 -4.83 -14.84 4.89
CA LEU A 192 -5.80 -15.92 4.71
C LEU A 192 -5.46 -17.16 5.56
N ILE A 193 -4.20 -17.57 5.62
CA ILE A 193 -3.77 -18.71 6.43
C ILE A 193 -3.98 -18.41 7.91
N SER A 194 -3.65 -17.18 8.35
CA SER A 194 -3.88 -16.73 9.73
C SER A 194 -5.35 -16.72 10.07
N TYR A 195 -6.21 -16.26 9.15
CA TYR A 195 -7.64 -16.29 9.30
C TYR A 195 -8.15 -17.73 9.50
N ARG A 196 -7.84 -18.63 8.59
CA ARG A 196 -8.28 -20.04 8.64
C ARG A 196 -7.80 -20.75 9.92
N ARG A 197 -6.62 -20.42 10.42
CA ARG A 197 -6.08 -21.00 11.67
C ARG A 197 -6.77 -20.45 12.91
N ARG A 198 -7.11 -19.15 12.93
CA ARG A 198 -7.69 -18.49 14.11
C ARG A 198 -9.18 -18.75 14.25
N TYR A 199 -9.95 -18.56 13.17
CA TYR A 199 -11.40 -18.54 13.25
C TYR A 199 -12.04 -19.88 12.88
N ARG A 200 -11.42 -20.69 12.03
CA ARG A 200 -11.96 -22.01 11.60
C ARG A 200 -13.41 -21.97 11.14
N ALA A 201 -13.87 -20.84 10.66
CA ALA A 201 -15.24 -20.54 10.29
C ALA A 201 -15.31 -20.02 8.86
N SER A 202 -16.53 -19.82 8.34
CA SER A 202 -16.76 -19.09 7.10
C SER A 202 -16.24 -17.67 7.20
N LEU A 203 -15.87 -17.09 6.06
CA LEU A 203 -15.40 -15.72 5.99
C LEU A 203 -16.52 -14.74 6.39
N ASN A 204 -16.20 -13.78 7.24
CA ASN A 204 -17.09 -12.69 7.61
C ASN A 204 -16.31 -11.39 7.80
N VAL A 205 -16.99 -10.27 7.60
CA VAL A 205 -16.36 -8.94 7.59
C VAL A 205 -15.74 -8.57 8.94
N ARG A 206 -16.40 -8.89 10.06
CA ARG A 206 -15.92 -8.57 11.39
C ARG A 206 -14.53 -9.18 11.67
N ASP A 207 -14.38 -10.47 11.39
CA ASP A 207 -13.15 -11.21 11.66
C ASP A 207 -12.03 -10.82 10.66
N VAL A 208 -12.40 -10.47 9.42
CA VAL A 208 -11.47 -9.89 8.43
C VAL A 208 -10.99 -8.52 8.89
N LEU A 209 -11.88 -7.66 9.42
CA LEU A 209 -11.50 -6.37 9.99
C LEU A 209 -10.60 -6.53 11.22
N GLU A 210 -10.82 -7.52 12.06
CA GLU A 210 -9.92 -7.79 13.18
C GLU A 210 -8.49 -8.00 12.71
N LEU A 211 -8.27 -8.84 11.69
CA LEU A 211 -6.93 -9.12 11.15
C LEU A 211 -6.34 -7.95 10.35
N ALA A 212 -7.15 -7.27 9.55
CA ALA A 212 -6.67 -6.23 8.65
C ALA A 212 -6.49 -4.87 9.34
N LEU A 213 -7.31 -4.57 10.35
CA LEU A 213 -7.37 -3.25 10.96
C LEU A 213 -6.65 -3.21 12.31
N ILE A 214 -6.99 -4.08 13.28
CA ILE A 214 -6.60 -3.91 14.69
C ILE A 214 -5.55 -4.91 15.22
N ASP A 215 -5.29 -6.03 14.55
CA ASP A 215 -4.35 -7.05 15.04
C ASP A 215 -2.92 -6.55 15.03
N THR A 216 -2.40 -6.12 16.18
CA THR A 216 -1.01 -5.65 16.34
C THR A 216 0.04 -6.75 16.23
N THR A 217 -0.36 -8.01 16.16
CA THR A 217 0.57 -9.14 15.89
C THR A 217 0.71 -9.43 14.39
N ASN A 218 -0.23 -8.91 13.57
CA ASN A 218 -0.17 -9.02 12.12
C ASN A 218 0.66 -7.86 11.53
N PRO A 219 1.85 -8.10 10.96
CA PRO A 219 2.69 -7.05 10.40
C PRO A 219 2.10 -6.38 9.16
N ARG A 220 0.92 -6.79 8.72
CA ARG A 220 0.20 -6.18 7.59
C ARG A 220 -1.07 -5.46 8.00
N SER A 221 -1.45 -5.52 9.28
CA SER A 221 -2.59 -4.74 9.78
C SER A 221 -2.29 -3.24 9.77
N ILE A 222 -3.36 -2.46 9.65
CA ILE A 222 -3.25 -1.00 9.65
C ILE A 222 -2.68 -0.53 11.00
N LEU A 223 -3.24 -0.97 12.12
CA LEU A 223 -2.79 -0.54 13.45
C LEU A 223 -1.33 -0.88 13.71
N TYR A 224 -0.85 -2.06 13.31
CA TYR A 224 0.58 -2.39 13.42
C TYR A 224 1.47 -1.37 12.69
N GLN A 225 1.09 -0.96 11.46
CA GLN A 225 1.87 0.03 10.71
C GLN A 225 1.91 1.37 11.44
N LEU A 226 0.76 1.81 11.96
CA LEU A 226 0.65 3.09 12.65
C LEU A 226 1.44 3.12 13.96
N GLU A 227 1.43 2.05 14.74
CA GLU A 227 2.23 1.94 15.97
C GLU A 227 3.75 1.98 15.68
N ARG A 228 4.20 1.31 14.61
CA ARG A 228 5.59 1.39 14.19
C ARG A 228 5.95 2.79 13.70
N LEU A 229 5.05 3.45 12.98
CA LEU A 229 5.23 4.83 12.55
C LEU A 229 5.33 5.78 13.74
N GLN A 230 4.49 5.61 14.79
CA GLN A 230 4.60 6.39 16.03
C GLN A 230 5.96 6.22 16.71
N GLN A 231 6.47 4.99 16.79
CA GLN A 231 7.80 4.73 17.35
C GLN A 231 8.91 5.47 16.58
N HIS A 232 8.86 5.44 15.25
CA HIS A 232 9.83 6.16 14.42
C HIS A 232 9.75 7.67 14.61
N ILE A 233 8.55 8.25 14.61
CA ILE A 233 8.36 9.71 14.78
C ILE A 233 8.84 10.17 16.16
N ALA A 234 8.62 9.37 17.21
CA ALA A 234 9.08 9.69 18.56
C ALA A 234 10.61 9.76 18.67
N GLU A 235 11.34 9.07 17.78
CA GLU A 235 12.80 9.04 17.77
C GLU A 235 13.43 10.01 16.73
N LEU A 236 12.63 10.86 16.07
CA LEU A 236 13.15 11.87 15.16
C LEU A 236 13.83 13.04 15.92
N PRO A 237 14.86 13.69 15.34
CA PRO A 237 15.51 14.84 15.95
C PRO A 237 14.52 15.98 16.20
N GLY A 238 14.61 16.59 17.37
CA GLY A 238 13.74 17.70 17.78
C GLY A 238 12.42 17.29 18.44
N SER A 239 12.07 15.98 18.46
CA SER A 239 10.87 15.49 19.13
C SER A 239 10.93 15.54 20.67
N VAL A 240 12.13 15.62 21.26
CA VAL A 240 12.34 15.47 22.71
C VAL A 240 12.58 16.77 23.46
N SER A 241 12.83 17.90 22.76
CA SER A 241 13.63 18.93 23.41
C SER A 241 12.93 20.11 24.06
N ARG A 242 11.68 20.45 23.83
CA ARG A 242 11.12 21.70 24.44
C ARG A 242 9.60 21.83 24.45
N GLN A 243 8.83 20.88 24.00
CA GLN A 243 7.41 21.14 23.78
C GLN A 243 6.53 20.25 24.65
N LEU A 244 5.75 20.91 25.51
CA LEU A 244 4.57 20.34 26.15
C LEU A 244 3.48 20.01 25.09
N GLU A 245 3.65 20.46 23.87
CA GLU A 245 2.72 20.28 22.76
C GLU A 245 3.27 19.30 21.73
N LEU A 246 2.39 18.45 21.20
CA LEU A 246 2.71 17.52 20.14
C LEU A 246 2.94 18.28 18.82
N GLU A 247 3.90 17.85 18.02
CA GLU A 247 4.09 18.27 16.63
C GLU A 247 2.91 17.83 15.75
N GLY A 248 2.76 18.48 14.58
CA GLY A 248 1.63 18.20 13.68
C GLY A 248 1.52 16.72 13.30
N GLU A 249 2.62 16.12 12.85
CA GLU A 249 2.68 14.70 12.49
C GLU A 249 2.35 13.76 13.65
N GLN A 250 2.74 14.14 14.89
CA GLN A 250 2.43 13.37 16.09
C GLN A 250 0.94 13.44 16.44
N ARG A 251 0.31 14.60 16.30
CA ARG A 251 -1.13 14.79 16.56
C ARG A 251 -1.97 13.98 15.59
N HIS A 252 -1.69 14.10 14.28
CA HIS A 252 -2.43 13.39 13.25
C HIS A 252 -2.34 11.87 13.44
N LEU A 253 -1.14 11.36 13.72
CA LEU A 253 -0.94 9.94 13.90
C LEU A 253 -1.58 9.43 15.21
N LEU A 254 -1.50 10.20 16.29
CA LEU A 254 -2.18 9.87 17.55
C LEU A 254 -3.70 9.81 17.36
N GLU A 255 -4.29 10.77 16.62
CA GLU A 255 -5.71 10.75 16.29
C GLU A 255 -6.07 9.50 15.47
N ALA A 256 -5.27 9.17 14.44
CA ALA A 256 -5.51 7.99 13.61
C ALA A 256 -5.50 6.69 14.42
N VAL A 257 -4.49 6.49 15.27
CA VAL A 257 -4.38 5.32 16.16
C VAL A 257 -5.54 5.27 17.14
N SER A 258 -5.89 6.41 17.76
CA SER A 258 -6.99 6.47 18.74
C SER A 258 -8.33 6.12 18.12
N ARG A 259 -8.61 6.63 16.92
CA ARG A 259 -9.86 6.31 16.20
C ARG A 259 -10.00 4.82 15.91
N ILE A 260 -8.92 4.17 15.48
CA ILE A 260 -8.94 2.72 15.23
C ILE A 260 -9.12 1.95 16.54
N ARG A 261 -8.40 2.31 17.59
CA ARG A 261 -8.48 1.59 18.87
C ARG A 261 -9.80 1.75 19.62
N LEU A 262 -10.49 2.87 19.39
CA LEU A 262 -11.78 3.18 20.03
C LEU A 262 -12.98 2.70 19.19
N SER A 263 -12.76 2.14 17.99
CA SER A 263 -13.84 1.66 17.15
C SER A 263 -14.30 0.25 17.57
N GLU A 264 -15.60 0.02 17.48
CA GLU A 264 -16.23 -1.27 17.75
C GLU A 264 -16.37 -2.06 16.44
N LEU A 265 -15.68 -3.19 16.32
CA LEU A 265 -15.67 -3.99 15.09
C LEU A 265 -17.05 -4.45 14.66
N ALA A 266 -17.95 -4.71 15.61
CA ALA A 266 -19.33 -5.14 15.30
C ALA A 266 -20.10 -4.01 14.59
N GLU A 267 -19.93 -2.76 15.03
CA GLU A 267 -20.55 -1.59 14.42
C GLU A 267 -19.97 -1.31 13.02
N LEU A 268 -18.63 -1.37 12.90
CA LEU A 268 -17.95 -1.20 11.62
C LEU A 268 -18.34 -2.25 10.57
N ALA A 269 -18.60 -3.49 11.01
CA ALA A 269 -18.97 -4.59 10.14
C ALA A 269 -20.46 -4.59 9.76
N ALA A 270 -21.29 -3.87 10.51
CA ALA A 270 -22.74 -3.85 10.27
C ALA A 270 -23.06 -2.91 9.09
N PRO A 271 -23.76 -3.40 8.05
CA PRO A 271 -24.27 -2.55 6.99
C PRO A 271 -25.50 -1.78 7.44
N ASP A 272 -25.68 -0.56 6.94
CA ASP A 272 -26.92 0.18 7.09
C ASP A 272 -28.03 -0.49 6.27
N PRO A 273 -29.19 -0.79 6.87
CA PRO A 273 -30.27 -1.50 6.19
C PRO A 273 -30.87 -0.76 4.98
N SER A 274 -30.74 0.57 4.92
CA SER A 274 -31.32 1.40 3.86
C SER A 274 -30.38 1.57 2.67
N SER A 275 -29.09 1.72 2.92
CA SER A 275 -28.06 1.96 1.89
C SER A 275 -27.29 0.71 1.48
N HIS A 276 -27.40 -0.37 2.22
CA HIS A 276 -26.60 -1.59 2.05
C HIS A 276 -25.07 -1.29 2.04
N THR A 277 -24.63 -0.29 2.80
CA THR A 277 -23.22 0.08 2.93
C THR A 277 -22.79 0.14 4.39
N ARG A 278 -21.50 -0.04 4.64
CA ARG A 278 -20.87 0.09 5.96
C ARG A 278 -20.37 1.52 6.13
N GLY A 279 -21.29 2.46 6.38
CA GLY A 279 -21.02 3.89 6.42
C GLY A 279 -20.03 4.30 7.51
N GLU A 280 -20.12 3.72 8.70
CA GLU A 280 -19.17 3.98 9.80
C GLU A 280 -17.75 3.53 9.43
N LEU A 281 -17.61 2.40 8.75
CA LEU A 281 -16.34 1.91 8.25
C LEU A 281 -15.75 2.86 7.19
N ASP A 282 -16.58 3.35 6.27
CA ASP A 282 -16.16 4.29 5.23
C ASP A 282 -15.68 5.62 5.82
N GLN A 283 -16.38 6.14 6.83
CA GLN A 283 -15.98 7.36 7.55
C GLN A 283 -14.66 7.16 8.29
N LEU A 284 -14.50 6.03 9.00
CA LEU A 284 -13.24 5.70 9.68
C LEU A 284 -12.08 5.65 8.70
N PHE A 285 -12.22 4.89 7.60
CA PHE A 285 -11.16 4.75 6.59
C PHE A 285 -10.84 6.08 5.91
N SER A 286 -11.85 6.88 5.57
CA SER A 286 -11.65 8.21 4.98
C SER A 286 -10.88 9.13 5.91
N ARG A 287 -11.25 9.16 7.20
CA ARG A 287 -10.59 10.02 8.18
C ARG A 287 -9.16 9.56 8.45
N VAL A 288 -8.93 8.27 8.66
CA VAL A 288 -7.58 7.73 8.90
C VAL A 288 -6.68 7.98 7.68
N ASN A 289 -7.16 7.75 6.46
CA ASN A 289 -6.40 8.03 5.24
C ASN A 289 -6.01 9.51 5.13
N HIS A 290 -6.92 10.42 5.42
CA HIS A 290 -6.63 11.86 5.46
C HIS A 290 -5.55 12.18 6.48
N LEU A 291 -5.65 11.69 7.71
CA LEU A 291 -4.67 11.92 8.77
C LEU A 291 -3.27 11.38 8.40
N LEU A 292 -3.20 10.25 7.70
CA LEU A 292 -1.92 9.70 7.24
C LEU A 292 -1.28 10.56 6.15
N ARG A 293 -2.06 11.13 5.26
CA ARG A 293 -1.56 12.08 4.25
C ARG A 293 -1.06 13.35 4.90
N GLU A 294 -1.80 13.93 5.83
CA GLU A 294 -1.34 15.09 6.62
C GLU A 294 -0.05 14.78 7.40
N THR A 295 0.07 13.56 7.96
CA THR A 295 1.32 13.12 8.61
C THR A 295 2.49 13.11 7.62
N SER A 296 2.29 12.60 6.40
CA SER A 296 3.28 12.61 5.33
C SER A 296 3.72 14.03 4.96
N ASP A 297 2.74 14.91 4.76
CA ASP A 297 2.99 16.30 4.34
C ASP A 297 3.76 17.07 5.40
N GLN A 298 3.40 16.91 6.68
CA GLN A 298 4.13 17.52 7.80
C GLN A 298 5.58 17.01 7.92
N LEU A 299 5.80 15.70 7.76
CA LEU A 299 7.14 15.13 7.73
C LEU A 299 7.96 15.67 6.55
N THR A 300 7.35 15.80 5.39
CA THR A 300 7.99 16.32 4.19
C THR A 300 8.36 17.79 4.38
N ALA A 301 7.45 18.63 4.85
CA ALA A 301 7.71 20.04 5.12
C ALA A 301 8.82 20.23 6.15
N ARG A 302 8.82 19.43 7.22
CA ARG A 302 9.78 19.56 8.31
C ARG A 302 11.19 19.11 7.95
N PHE A 303 11.35 18.03 7.18
CA PHE A 303 12.66 17.40 6.98
C PHE A 303 13.24 17.56 5.57
N PHE A 304 12.40 17.84 4.56
CA PHE A 304 12.84 17.84 3.16
C PHE A 304 12.72 19.20 2.46
N GLU A 305 11.81 20.10 2.86
CA GLU A 305 11.62 21.39 2.19
C GLU A 305 12.71 22.43 2.54
N HIS A 306 13.28 22.38 3.74
CA HIS A 306 14.34 23.31 4.15
C HIS A 306 15.69 23.10 3.45
N ALA A 307 15.90 21.95 2.80
CA ALA A 307 17.12 21.70 2.03
C ALA A 307 17.24 22.55 0.75
N ARG A 308 16.15 23.16 0.27
CA ARG A 308 16.18 24.03 -0.93
C ARG A 308 16.58 25.47 -0.67
N GLY A 309 16.56 25.93 0.58
CA GLY A 309 16.90 27.32 0.97
C GLY A 309 18.38 27.58 1.26
N GLY A 310 19.20 26.55 1.47
CA GLY A 310 20.60 26.70 1.93
C GLY A 310 21.65 26.98 0.85
N GLN A 311 21.34 26.86 -0.43
CA GLN A 311 22.32 27.03 -1.50
C GLN A 311 22.44 28.47 -2.08
N GLN A 312 21.60 29.41 -1.67
CA GLN A 312 21.66 30.78 -2.20
C GLN A 312 22.54 31.74 -1.39
N LEU A 313 23.05 31.38 -0.21
CA LEU A 313 23.83 32.29 0.65
C LEU A 313 25.36 32.23 0.46
N VAL A 314 25.89 31.39 -0.43
CA VAL A 314 27.35 31.27 -0.65
C VAL A 314 27.83 32.03 -1.90
N ARG A 315 26.96 32.70 -2.66
CA ARG A 315 27.35 33.37 -3.94
C ARG A 315 27.42 34.89 -3.91
N GLN A 316 27.39 35.56 -2.75
CA GLN A 316 27.43 37.02 -2.68
C GLN A 316 28.57 37.62 -1.81
N ASN A 317 29.76 37.04 -1.77
CA ASN A 317 30.92 37.75 -1.23
C ASN A 317 32.21 37.33 -1.94
N ARG A 318 32.37 37.74 -3.21
CA ARG A 318 33.67 37.99 -3.85
C ARG A 318 33.51 39.10 -4.88
N GLY A 319 33.65 40.29 -4.38
CA GLY A 319 33.84 41.48 -5.16
C GLY A 319 34.16 42.62 -4.23
N PHE A 320 35.47 42.86 -4.06
CA PHE A 320 36.17 44.10 -3.76
C PHE A 320 37.56 43.74 -3.19
N GLU A 321 38.53 43.64 -4.02
CA GLU A 321 39.74 44.47 -4.15
C GLU A 321 40.57 43.90 -5.31
#